data_33cead24da6d9854e15c6b59f78e8854
#
_entry.id   33cead24da6d9854e15c6b59f78e8854
#
_cell.length_a   1.000
_cell.length_b   1.000
_cell.length_c   1.000
_cell.angle_alpha   90.00
_cell.angle_beta   90.00
_cell.angle_gamma   90.00
#
_symmetry.space_group_name_H-M   'P 1'
#
loop_
_entity.id
_entity.type
_entity.pdbx_description
1 polymer ?
#
loop_
_entity_poly.entity_id
_entity_poly.type
_entity_poly.pdbx_seq_one_letter_code
_entity_poly.pdbx_strand_id
1 'polypeptide(L)'
;MKISYGITVHNEAEELIKLLDVLNKNIDKEDEIVVCVDGDDEKVEAVLGEYLSENKAIVYKRKLDGNFAEHKNSVIEKASGDYVFHIDADEYPNKILIQQLKEILEINEVDLIWIPRVNTIDGMEQIHIERWGWKVTENGWVNYPDYQSRVFRRDGKIRWERPLHELIRGVKTYAHLPPHEELSLYHPKTMKKQEAQNRFYNQNFSKEMNVRKM
;
A
#
# COMPACT_ATOMS: atom_id res chain seq x y z
N MET A 1 12.35 2.58 18.06
CA MET A 1 11.46 3.10 16.97
C MET A 1 10.28 2.17 16.83
N LYS A 2 9.05 2.71 16.77
CA LYS A 2 7.80 1.98 16.55
C LYS A 2 7.29 2.26 15.14
N ILE A 3 6.83 1.24 14.42
CA ILE A 3 6.21 1.38 13.10
C ILE A 3 4.72 1.03 13.20
N SER A 4 3.87 1.86 12.58
CA SER A 4 2.44 1.56 12.37
C SER A 4 2.26 1.06 10.93
N TYR A 5 1.87 -0.19 10.78
CA TYR A 5 1.50 -0.77 9.48
C TYR A 5 0.04 -0.42 9.20
N GLY A 6 -0.14 0.60 8.36
CA GLY A 6 -1.45 1.14 8.02
C GLY A 6 -2.04 0.47 6.78
N ILE A 7 -3.22 -0.10 6.89
CA ILE A 7 -3.89 -0.84 5.82
C ILE A 7 -5.22 -0.19 5.48
N THR A 8 -5.48 -0.01 4.19
CA THR A 8 -6.82 0.32 3.68
C THR A 8 -7.37 -0.87 2.90
N VAL A 9 -8.61 -1.29 3.21
CA VAL A 9 -9.25 -2.47 2.61
C VAL A 9 -10.72 -2.22 2.35
N HIS A 10 -11.24 -2.76 1.23
CA HIS A 10 -12.65 -2.72 0.86
C HIS A 10 -13.24 -4.14 0.73
N ASN A 11 -12.80 -4.92 -0.24
CA ASN A 11 -13.31 -6.27 -0.53
C ASN A 11 -12.20 -7.26 -0.91
N GLU A 12 -10.95 -6.95 -0.55
CA GLU A 12 -9.75 -7.71 -0.90
C GLU A 12 -9.44 -8.79 0.16
N ALA A 13 -10.43 -9.57 0.61
CA ALA A 13 -10.26 -10.55 1.68
C ALA A 13 -9.16 -11.59 1.42
N GLU A 14 -9.06 -12.10 0.18
CA GLU A 14 -8.05 -13.10 -0.18
C GLU A 14 -6.62 -12.52 -0.21
N GLU A 15 -6.47 -11.30 -0.67
CA GLU A 15 -5.19 -10.59 -0.70
C GLU A 15 -4.78 -10.16 0.71
N LEU A 16 -5.73 -9.71 1.51
CA LEU A 16 -5.53 -9.31 2.90
C LEU A 16 -4.95 -10.45 3.75
N ILE A 17 -5.36 -11.70 3.52
CA ILE A 17 -4.77 -12.88 4.18
C ILE A 17 -3.26 -12.92 3.97
N LYS A 18 -2.78 -12.76 2.74
CA LYS A 18 -1.35 -12.78 2.42
C LYS A 18 -0.59 -11.65 3.12
N LEU A 19 -1.16 -10.45 3.11
CA LEU A 19 -0.57 -9.30 3.78
C LEU A 19 -0.46 -9.53 5.30
N LEU A 20 -1.55 -9.95 5.95
CA LEU A 20 -1.57 -10.19 7.40
C LEU A 20 -0.66 -11.36 7.79
N ASP A 21 -0.58 -12.42 6.99
CA ASP A 21 0.34 -13.53 7.20
C ASP A 21 1.81 -13.06 7.23
N VAL A 22 2.19 -12.18 6.32
CA VAL A 22 3.55 -11.63 6.26
C VAL A 22 3.80 -10.71 7.45
N LEU A 23 2.88 -9.82 7.78
CA LEU A 23 3.02 -8.89 8.89
C LEU A 23 3.11 -9.62 10.23
N ASN A 24 2.16 -10.49 10.54
CA ASN A 24 2.11 -11.21 11.82
C ASN A 24 3.37 -12.05 12.12
N LYS A 25 4.06 -12.51 11.05
CA LYS A 25 5.29 -13.31 11.20
C LYS A 25 6.57 -12.49 11.30
N ASN A 26 6.55 -11.21 10.91
CA ASN A 26 7.79 -10.46 10.70
C ASN A 26 7.85 -9.10 11.39
N ILE A 27 6.74 -8.52 11.87
CA ILE A 27 6.77 -7.25 12.61
C ILE A 27 7.22 -7.46 14.06
N ASP A 28 7.79 -6.44 14.66
CA ASP A 28 8.20 -6.47 16.06
C ASP A 28 7.00 -6.31 17.01
N LYS A 29 7.17 -6.76 18.28
CA LYS A 29 6.10 -6.71 19.29
C LYS A 29 5.65 -5.30 19.68
N GLU A 30 6.50 -4.30 19.52
CA GLU A 30 6.18 -2.91 19.78
C GLU A 30 5.43 -2.24 18.62
N ASP A 31 5.50 -2.80 17.42
CA ASP A 31 4.79 -2.30 16.23
C ASP A 31 3.28 -2.54 16.35
N GLU A 32 2.53 -1.92 15.48
CA GLU A 32 1.07 -2.06 15.46
C GLU A 32 0.54 -2.15 14.04
N ILE A 33 -0.64 -2.76 13.91
CA ILE A 33 -1.39 -2.79 12.66
C ILE A 33 -2.63 -1.90 12.81
N VAL A 34 -2.85 -0.98 11.86
CA VAL A 34 -4.01 -0.09 11.83
C VAL A 34 -4.78 -0.33 10.54
N VAL A 35 -6.00 -0.83 10.64
CA VAL A 35 -6.83 -1.19 9.47
C VAL A 35 -8.03 -0.29 9.36
N CYS A 36 -8.17 0.38 8.23
CA CYS A 36 -9.35 1.14 7.84
C CYS A 36 -10.16 0.32 6.83
N VAL A 37 -11.38 -0.06 7.20
CA VAL A 37 -12.29 -0.85 6.36
C VAL A 37 -13.29 0.08 5.67
N ASP A 38 -13.36 0.03 4.34
CA ASP A 38 -14.37 0.71 3.54
C ASP A 38 -15.53 -0.25 3.24
N GLY A 39 -16.67 0.00 3.87
CA GLY A 39 -17.88 -0.80 3.68
C GLY A 39 -18.06 -1.92 4.70
N ASP A 40 -18.91 -2.88 4.33
CA ASP A 40 -19.35 -3.99 5.18
C ASP A 40 -19.20 -5.31 4.40
N ASP A 41 -17.97 -5.79 4.22
CA ASP A 41 -17.68 -7.08 3.59
C ASP A 41 -17.45 -8.14 4.68
N GLU A 42 -18.37 -9.11 4.77
CA GLU A 42 -18.33 -10.18 5.78
C GLU A 42 -17.07 -11.04 5.70
N LYS A 43 -16.46 -11.21 4.50
CA LYS A 43 -15.24 -11.99 4.33
C LYS A 43 -14.04 -11.22 4.88
N VAL A 44 -13.98 -9.91 4.62
CA VAL A 44 -12.94 -9.03 5.20
C VAL A 44 -13.05 -9.03 6.72
N GLU A 45 -14.26 -8.91 7.27
CA GLU A 45 -14.49 -8.95 8.73
C GLU A 45 -14.04 -10.28 9.34
N ALA A 46 -14.35 -11.40 8.70
CA ALA A 46 -13.92 -12.72 9.16
C ALA A 46 -12.40 -12.86 9.18
N VAL A 47 -11.71 -12.41 8.12
CA VAL A 47 -10.24 -12.41 8.05
C VAL A 47 -9.64 -11.55 9.16
N LEU A 48 -10.14 -10.34 9.37
CA LEU A 48 -9.64 -9.46 10.42
C LEU A 48 -9.84 -10.06 11.81
N GLY A 49 -11.00 -10.69 12.07
CA GLY A 49 -11.27 -11.36 13.32
C GLY A 49 -10.34 -12.55 13.61
N GLU A 50 -9.97 -13.31 12.58
CA GLU A 50 -9.06 -14.45 12.69
C GLU A 50 -7.60 -14.01 12.89
N TYR A 51 -7.12 -13.11 12.04
CA TYR A 51 -5.68 -12.77 11.97
C TYR A 51 -5.22 -11.73 12.97
N LEU A 52 -6.13 -10.95 13.55
CA LEU A 52 -5.79 -9.84 14.45
C LEU A 52 -6.22 -10.08 15.90
N SER A 53 -6.78 -11.24 16.22
CA SER A 53 -7.26 -11.57 17.58
C SER A 53 -6.16 -11.53 18.66
N GLU A 54 -4.91 -11.79 18.29
CA GLU A 54 -3.75 -11.87 19.20
C GLU A 54 -2.83 -10.65 19.13
N ASN A 55 -3.05 -9.73 18.19
CA ASN A 55 -2.16 -8.60 17.94
C ASN A 55 -2.71 -7.27 18.44
N LYS A 56 -1.81 -6.32 18.73
CA LYS A 56 -2.19 -4.91 18.97
C LYS A 56 -2.65 -4.28 17.65
N ALA A 57 -3.87 -4.58 17.25
CA ALA A 57 -4.45 -4.04 16.04
C ALA A 57 -5.58 -3.05 16.35
N ILE A 58 -5.62 -1.97 15.60
CA ILE A 58 -6.73 -1.02 15.60
C ILE A 58 -7.50 -1.25 14.30
N VAL A 59 -8.74 -1.73 14.40
CA VAL A 59 -9.64 -1.92 13.26
C VAL A 59 -10.82 -0.97 13.39
N TYR A 60 -11.11 -0.23 12.34
CA TYR A 60 -12.25 0.68 12.31
C TYR A 60 -12.83 0.82 10.91
N LYS A 61 -14.09 1.24 10.83
CA LYS A 61 -14.79 1.46 9.56
C LYS A 61 -14.82 2.94 9.20
N ARG A 62 -14.57 3.26 7.95
CA ARG A 62 -14.74 4.58 7.36
C ARG A 62 -15.06 4.43 5.87
N LYS A 63 -16.12 5.05 5.40
CA LYS A 63 -16.45 5.11 3.97
C LYS A 63 -15.42 5.92 3.20
N LEU A 64 -15.07 5.45 2.03
CA LEU A 64 -14.12 6.11 1.11
C LEU A 64 -14.66 7.47 0.63
N ASP A 65 -15.95 7.57 0.35
CA ASP A 65 -16.64 8.78 -0.16
C ASP A 65 -15.90 9.44 -1.35
N GLY A 66 -15.26 8.63 -2.20
CA GLY A 66 -14.53 9.09 -3.38
C GLY A 66 -13.23 9.86 -3.10
N ASN A 67 -12.72 9.84 -1.87
CA ASN A 67 -11.50 10.55 -1.48
C ASN A 67 -10.50 9.60 -0.81
N PHE A 68 -9.60 9.03 -1.62
CA PHE A 68 -8.57 8.11 -1.15
C PHE A 68 -7.56 8.77 -0.20
N ALA A 69 -7.21 10.05 -0.41
CA ALA A 69 -6.28 10.75 0.48
C ALA A 69 -6.85 10.87 1.90
N GLU A 70 -8.12 11.29 2.04
CA GLU A 70 -8.78 11.39 3.35
C GLU A 70 -8.94 10.01 4.01
N HIS A 71 -9.19 8.98 3.22
CA HIS A 71 -9.27 7.60 3.71
C HIS A 71 -7.93 7.16 4.28
N LYS A 72 -6.82 7.38 3.55
CA LYS A 72 -5.45 7.10 4.01
C LYS A 72 -5.02 7.99 5.19
N ASN A 73 -5.41 9.25 5.22
CA ASN A 73 -5.13 10.16 6.34
C ASN A 73 -5.77 9.68 7.65
N SER A 74 -6.95 9.08 7.59
CA SER A 74 -7.59 8.53 8.79
C SER A 74 -6.76 7.43 9.44
N VAL A 75 -5.97 6.68 8.67
CA VAL A 75 -5.02 5.68 9.19
C VAL A 75 -3.89 6.38 9.95
N ILE A 76 -3.34 7.47 9.41
CA ILE A 76 -2.29 8.27 10.08
C ILE A 76 -2.78 8.81 11.42
N GLU A 77 -4.06 9.22 11.51
CA GLU A 77 -4.68 9.74 12.72
C GLU A 77 -4.83 8.70 13.83
N LYS A 78 -5.05 7.44 13.45
CA LYS A 78 -5.15 6.31 14.39
C LYS A 78 -3.82 5.69 14.75
N ALA A 79 -2.80 5.88 13.91
CA ALA A 79 -1.46 5.38 14.12
C ALA A 79 -0.78 6.05 15.32
N SER A 80 0.07 5.30 16.04
CA SER A 80 0.86 5.80 17.17
C SER A 80 2.37 5.61 17.00
N GLY A 81 2.83 4.97 15.93
CA GLY A 81 4.24 4.77 15.61
C GLY A 81 4.98 6.04 15.23
N ASP A 82 6.30 5.99 15.26
CA ASP A 82 7.18 7.06 14.80
C ASP A 82 7.11 7.23 13.27
N TYR A 83 6.90 6.10 12.57
CA TYR A 83 6.69 6.02 11.14
C TYR A 83 5.42 5.25 10.83
N VAL A 84 4.79 5.58 9.69
CA VAL A 84 3.70 4.80 9.11
C VAL A 84 4.21 4.10 7.85
N PHE A 85 4.01 2.80 7.76
CA PHE A 85 4.14 2.03 6.54
C PHE A 85 2.73 1.78 5.99
N HIS A 86 2.31 2.59 5.01
CA HIS A 86 0.99 2.45 4.39
C HIS A 86 1.02 1.39 3.29
N ILE A 87 0.14 0.40 3.38
CA ILE A 87 0.06 -0.75 2.45
C ILE A 87 -1.40 -0.89 2.02
N ASP A 88 -1.65 -0.95 0.72
CA ASP A 88 -2.99 -1.25 0.20
C ASP A 88 -3.24 -2.77 0.37
N ALA A 89 -4.48 -3.20 0.65
CA ALA A 89 -4.78 -4.60 1.00
C ALA A 89 -4.41 -5.63 -0.09
N ASP A 90 -4.26 -5.19 -1.33
CA ASP A 90 -3.81 -6.02 -2.46
C ASP A 90 -2.28 -6.01 -2.67
N GLU A 91 -1.53 -5.42 -1.73
CA GLU A 91 -0.06 -5.42 -1.68
C GLU A 91 0.44 -6.21 -0.47
N TYR A 92 1.66 -6.72 -0.55
CA TYR A 92 2.37 -7.24 0.63
C TYR A 92 3.89 -7.01 0.50
N PRO A 93 4.58 -6.65 1.60
CA PRO A 93 6.03 -6.44 1.57
C PRO A 93 6.78 -7.77 1.55
N ASN A 94 7.98 -7.77 0.96
CA ASN A 94 8.91 -8.86 1.19
C ASN A 94 9.28 -8.91 2.69
N LYS A 95 9.44 -10.12 3.24
CA LYS A 95 9.80 -10.31 4.66
C LYS A 95 11.12 -9.61 5.03
N ILE A 96 12.10 -9.60 4.13
CA ILE A 96 13.41 -8.95 4.36
C ILE A 96 13.24 -7.44 4.49
N LEU A 97 12.37 -6.83 3.67
CA LEU A 97 12.04 -5.41 3.79
C LEU A 97 11.52 -5.08 5.20
N ILE A 98 10.60 -5.88 5.75
CA ILE A 98 10.08 -5.64 7.11
C ILE A 98 11.19 -5.76 8.14
N GLN A 99 11.99 -6.81 8.07
CA GLN A 99 13.06 -7.12 9.02
C GLN A 99 14.16 -6.06 9.04
N GLN A 100 14.45 -5.43 7.88
CA GLN A 100 15.49 -4.41 7.75
C GLN A 100 14.97 -2.98 7.86
N LEU A 101 13.66 -2.78 7.88
CA LEU A 101 13.06 -1.45 7.75
C LEU A 101 13.51 -0.48 8.84
N LYS A 102 13.58 -0.93 10.09
CA LYS A 102 14.03 -0.07 11.22
C LYS A 102 15.48 0.37 11.05
N GLU A 103 16.38 -0.55 10.70
CA GLU A 103 17.79 -0.24 10.42
C GLU A 103 17.92 0.74 9.24
N ILE A 104 17.15 0.51 8.17
CA ILE A 104 17.12 1.42 7.01
C ILE A 104 16.67 2.84 7.44
N LEU A 105 15.65 2.95 8.27
CA LEU A 105 15.14 4.24 8.77
C LEU A 105 16.13 4.93 9.72
N GLU A 106 16.84 4.19 10.56
CA GLU A 106 17.86 4.71 11.46
C GLU A 106 19.08 5.23 10.69
N ILE A 107 19.53 4.53 9.67
CA ILE A 107 20.67 4.95 8.83
C ILE A 107 20.35 6.19 8.00
N ASN A 108 19.14 6.26 7.42
CA ASN A 108 18.81 7.33 6.47
C ASN A 108 18.23 8.59 7.14
N GLU A 109 17.58 8.48 8.28
CA GLU A 109 16.95 9.58 9.05
C GLU A 109 16.03 10.48 8.19
N VAL A 110 15.35 9.90 7.18
CA VAL A 110 14.53 10.65 6.23
C VAL A 110 13.05 10.69 6.63
N ASP A 111 12.33 11.64 6.04
CA ASP A 111 10.88 11.77 6.24
C ASP A 111 10.09 10.75 5.43
N LEU A 112 10.61 10.32 4.27
CA LEU A 112 9.93 9.42 3.35
C LEU A 112 10.89 8.42 2.72
N ILE A 113 10.48 7.16 2.65
CA ILE A 113 11.13 6.12 1.84
C ILE A 113 10.23 5.73 0.68
N TRP A 114 10.78 5.80 -0.52
CA TRP A 114 10.19 5.25 -1.73
C TRP A 114 10.58 3.78 -1.88
N ILE A 115 9.58 2.91 -1.95
CA ILE A 115 9.76 1.46 -2.03
C ILE A 115 9.48 1.01 -3.47
N PRO A 116 10.37 0.20 -4.09
CA PRO A 116 10.08 -0.40 -5.39
C PRO A 116 8.93 -1.40 -5.27
N ARG A 117 8.09 -1.50 -6.30
CA ARG A 117 6.95 -2.40 -6.33
C ARG A 117 7.03 -3.34 -7.52
N VAL A 118 6.92 -4.62 -7.24
CA VAL A 118 6.82 -5.70 -8.22
C VAL A 118 5.35 -5.90 -8.57
N ASN A 119 4.94 -5.44 -9.75
CA ASN A 119 3.60 -5.68 -10.28
C ASN A 119 3.62 -6.92 -11.17
N THR A 120 2.77 -7.90 -10.88
CA THR A 120 2.51 -9.05 -11.73
C THR A 120 1.04 -9.10 -12.13
N ILE A 121 0.75 -9.46 -13.39
CA ILE A 121 -0.62 -9.48 -13.91
C ILE A 121 -0.89 -10.84 -14.55
N ASP A 122 -1.64 -11.66 -13.84
CA ASP A 122 -2.08 -12.96 -14.37
C ASP A 122 -3.10 -12.76 -15.51
N GLY A 123 -2.94 -13.54 -16.59
CA GLY A 123 -3.73 -13.40 -17.81
C GLY A 123 -3.31 -12.22 -18.70
N MET A 124 -2.12 -11.62 -18.47
CA MET A 124 -1.56 -10.60 -19.36
C MET A 124 -1.13 -11.20 -20.70
N GLU A 125 -1.54 -10.59 -21.79
CA GLU A 125 -1.18 -10.93 -23.16
C GLU A 125 -0.47 -9.77 -23.86
N GLN A 126 0.16 -10.03 -25.01
CA GLN A 126 0.89 -9.03 -25.78
C GLN A 126 0.03 -7.82 -26.16
N ILE A 127 -1.25 -8.04 -26.49
CA ILE A 127 -2.20 -6.96 -26.82
C ILE A 127 -2.42 -6.00 -25.64
N HIS A 128 -2.34 -6.49 -24.40
CA HIS A 128 -2.48 -5.64 -23.21
C HIS A 128 -1.24 -4.79 -23.01
N ILE A 129 -0.05 -5.38 -23.22
CA ILE A 129 1.24 -4.69 -23.12
C ILE A 129 1.28 -3.51 -24.11
N GLU A 130 0.91 -3.76 -25.36
CA GLU A 130 0.89 -2.74 -26.42
C GLU A 130 -0.15 -1.64 -26.13
N ARG A 131 -1.37 -2.03 -25.73
CA ARG A 131 -2.48 -1.09 -25.45
C ARG A 131 -2.12 -0.08 -24.36
N TRP A 132 -1.44 -0.52 -23.30
CA TRP A 132 -1.12 0.33 -22.16
C TRP A 132 0.34 0.79 -22.10
N GLY A 133 1.15 0.41 -23.11
CA GLY A 133 2.56 0.80 -23.18
C GLY A 133 3.39 0.27 -22.01
N TRP A 134 3.06 -0.91 -21.51
CA TRP A 134 3.76 -1.50 -20.37
C TRP A 134 5.17 -1.94 -20.74
N LYS A 135 6.10 -1.74 -19.83
CA LYS A 135 7.44 -2.33 -19.88
C LYS A 135 7.41 -3.58 -19.01
N VAL A 136 7.76 -4.73 -19.59
CA VAL A 136 7.78 -6.00 -18.88
C VAL A 136 9.19 -6.51 -18.80
N THR A 137 9.68 -6.82 -17.61
CA THR A 137 11.00 -7.41 -17.39
C THR A 137 11.02 -8.89 -17.76
N GLU A 138 12.22 -9.49 -17.82
CA GLU A 138 12.38 -10.94 -18.05
C GLU A 138 11.66 -11.80 -17.00
N ASN A 139 11.51 -11.28 -15.76
CA ASN A 139 10.76 -11.92 -14.69
C ASN A 139 9.23 -11.74 -14.80
N GLY A 140 8.72 -11.08 -15.84
CA GLY A 140 7.30 -10.80 -16.01
C GLY A 140 6.78 -9.62 -15.17
N TRP A 141 7.66 -8.78 -14.61
CA TRP A 141 7.27 -7.64 -13.79
C TRP A 141 6.92 -6.43 -14.65
N VAL A 142 5.75 -5.84 -14.37
CA VAL A 142 5.23 -4.72 -15.14
C VAL A 142 5.73 -3.40 -14.56
N ASN A 143 6.38 -2.58 -15.42
CA ASN A 143 6.88 -1.24 -15.11
C ASN A 143 7.84 -1.16 -13.91
N TYR A 144 8.55 -2.23 -13.59
CA TYR A 144 9.51 -2.26 -12.48
C TYR A 144 10.72 -1.35 -12.75
N PRO A 145 11.25 -0.63 -11.74
CA PRO A 145 10.74 -0.47 -10.38
C PRO A 145 9.63 0.59 -10.31
N ASP A 146 8.42 0.20 -10.00
CA ASP A 146 7.28 1.12 -9.81
C ASP A 146 7.33 1.69 -8.39
N TYR A 147 8.11 2.74 -8.17
CA TYR A 147 8.33 3.30 -6.85
C TYR A 147 7.07 3.87 -6.21
N GLN A 148 6.83 3.49 -4.95
CA GLN A 148 5.70 3.90 -4.14
C GLN A 148 6.15 4.64 -2.88
N SER A 149 5.52 5.78 -2.58
CA SER A 149 5.75 6.56 -1.36
C SER A 149 4.99 5.91 -0.19
N ARG A 150 5.57 4.91 0.45
CA ARG A 150 4.85 4.05 1.40
C ARG A 150 5.27 4.19 2.86
N VAL A 151 6.53 4.47 3.15
CA VAL A 151 7.00 4.62 4.53
C VAL A 151 7.34 6.08 4.79
N PHE A 152 6.70 6.67 5.78
CA PHE A 152 6.88 8.09 6.08
C PHE A 152 6.78 8.38 7.58
N ARG A 153 7.50 9.43 8.02
CA ARG A 153 7.52 9.91 9.40
C ARG A 153 6.13 10.43 9.80
N ARG A 154 5.66 10.07 10.98
CA ARG A 154 4.42 10.57 11.54
C ARG A 154 4.70 11.81 12.41
N ASP A 155 4.80 12.98 11.80
CA ASP A 155 5.11 14.25 12.47
C ASP A 155 3.91 15.24 12.54
N GLY A 156 2.73 14.81 12.09
CA GLY A 156 1.52 15.63 12.00
C GLY A 156 1.46 16.58 10.80
N LYS A 157 2.53 16.71 10.02
CA LYS A 157 2.60 17.57 8.82
C LYS A 157 2.55 16.77 7.53
N ILE A 158 3.07 15.53 7.56
CA ILE A 158 3.07 14.66 6.39
C ILE A 158 1.68 14.05 6.23
N ARG A 159 1.07 14.29 5.07
CA ARG A 159 -0.31 13.91 4.75
C ARG A 159 -0.44 13.52 3.30
N TRP A 160 -1.46 12.70 3.01
CA TRP A 160 -1.91 12.42 1.67
C TRP A 160 -2.79 13.57 1.17
N GLU A 161 -2.60 13.97 -0.08
CA GLU A 161 -3.41 14.95 -0.79
C GLU A 161 -3.91 14.36 -2.11
N ARG A 162 -4.99 14.90 -2.64
CA ARG A 162 -5.73 14.54 -3.85
C ARG A 162 -6.66 13.34 -3.63
N PRO A 163 -7.92 13.47 -4.09
CA PRO A 163 -8.92 12.41 -3.97
C PRO A 163 -8.55 11.12 -4.73
N LEU A 164 -7.83 11.24 -5.85
CA LEU A 164 -7.37 10.15 -6.70
C LEU A 164 -5.91 10.38 -7.10
N HIS A 165 -5.14 9.31 -7.26
CA HIS A 165 -3.69 9.36 -7.49
C HIS A 165 -2.99 10.21 -6.42
N GLU A 166 -3.20 9.82 -5.18
CA GLU A 166 -2.79 10.53 -3.99
C GLU A 166 -1.28 10.75 -3.96
N LEU A 167 -0.89 11.89 -3.46
CA LEU A 167 0.50 12.29 -3.29
C LEU A 167 0.76 12.56 -1.82
N ILE A 168 1.88 12.10 -1.32
CA ILE A 168 2.34 12.45 0.03
C ILE A 168 2.93 13.87 0.02
N ARG A 169 2.55 14.70 1.00
CA ARG A 169 3.02 16.08 1.14
C ARG A 169 3.55 16.34 2.54
N GLY A 170 4.26 17.45 2.71
CA GLY A 170 4.91 17.82 3.97
C GLY A 170 6.30 17.22 4.16
N VAL A 171 6.76 16.41 3.22
CA VAL A 171 8.07 15.74 3.19
C VAL A 171 9.18 16.73 2.87
N LYS A 172 10.28 16.73 3.63
CA LYS A 172 11.48 17.55 3.39
C LYS A 172 12.66 16.71 2.88
N THR A 173 12.79 15.49 3.38
CA THR A 173 13.86 14.56 3.05
C THR A 173 13.30 13.22 2.63
N TYR A 174 13.92 12.58 1.64
CA TYR A 174 13.49 11.28 1.18
C TYR A 174 14.65 10.43 0.66
N ALA A 175 14.45 9.13 0.64
CA ALA A 175 15.33 8.17 0.02
C ALA A 175 14.53 7.19 -0.86
N HIS A 176 15.21 6.59 -1.82
CA HIS A 176 14.69 5.47 -2.61
C HIS A 176 15.44 4.21 -2.19
N LEU A 177 14.72 3.15 -1.91
CA LEU A 177 15.38 1.85 -1.76
C LEU A 177 15.94 1.39 -3.11
N PRO A 178 17.08 0.68 -3.12
CA PRO A 178 17.57 0.09 -4.35
C PRO A 178 16.53 -0.89 -4.94
N PRO A 179 16.46 -1.02 -6.29
CA PRO A 179 15.45 -1.85 -6.94
C PRO A 179 15.80 -3.35 -6.85
N HIS A 180 15.81 -3.86 -5.64
CA HIS A 180 16.01 -5.27 -5.31
C HIS A 180 14.68 -5.89 -4.88
N GLU A 181 14.43 -7.13 -5.28
CA GLU A 181 13.20 -7.85 -4.97
C GLU A 181 12.97 -7.94 -3.45
N GLU A 182 14.03 -8.21 -2.69
CA GLU A 182 13.97 -8.32 -1.23
C GLU A 182 13.53 -7.03 -0.54
N LEU A 183 13.70 -5.88 -1.18
CA LEU A 183 13.32 -4.56 -0.65
C LEU A 183 12.05 -4.02 -1.31
N SER A 184 11.26 -4.88 -1.94
CA SER A 184 10.09 -4.50 -2.72
C SER A 184 8.76 -4.86 -2.04
N LEU A 185 7.71 -4.15 -2.48
CA LEU A 185 6.32 -4.57 -2.32
C LEU A 185 5.92 -5.48 -3.48
N TYR A 186 5.16 -6.51 -3.21
CA TYR A 186 4.48 -7.31 -4.24
C TYR A 186 3.05 -6.81 -4.43
N HIS A 187 2.62 -6.76 -5.67
CA HIS A 187 1.28 -6.33 -6.06
C HIS A 187 0.77 -7.22 -7.21
N PRO A 188 0.36 -8.45 -6.88
CA PRO A 188 -0.19 -9.37 -7.86
C PRO A 188 -1.63 -8.99 -8.22
N LYS A 189 -1.92 -8.95 -9.50
CA LYS A 189 -3.27 -8.71 -10.03
C LYS A 189 -3.65 -9.74 -11.09
N THR A 190 -4.94 -9.81 -11.40
CA THR A 190 -5.44 -10.44 -12.62
C THR A 190 -5.81 -9.37 -13.64
N MET A 191 -5.80 -9.72 -14.92
CA MET A 191 -6.30 -8.81 -15.97
C MET A 191 -7.74 -8.37 -15.69
N LYS A 192 -8.59 -9.26 -15.19
CA LYS A 192 -9.97 -8.94 -14.81
C LYS A 192 -10.05 -7.82 -13.76
N LYS A 193 -9.21 -7.88 -12.70
CA LYS A 193 -9.13 -6.83 -11.66
C LYS A 193 -8.59 -5.53 -12.25
N GLN A 194 -7.54 -5.58 -13.06
CA GLN A 194 -6.97 -4.40 -13.71
C GLN A 194 -7.99 -3.66 -14.59
N GLU A 195 -8.74 -4.39 -15.40
CA GLU A 195 -9.80 -3.80 -16.24
C GLU A 195 -10.97 -3.27 -15.41
N ALA A 196 -11.37 -3.96 -14.34
CA ALA A 196 -12.41 -3.49 -13.44
C ALA A 196 -12.01 -2.17 -12.76
N GLN A 197 -10.78 -2.06 -12.29
CA GLN A 197 -10.23 -0.84 -11.70
C GLN A 197 -10.20 0.32 -12.70
N ASN A 198 -9.77 0.08 -13.94
CA ASN A 198 -9.77 1.10 -14.99
C ASN A 198 -11.20 1.58 -15.30
N ARG A 199 -12.18 0.66 -15.38
CA ARG A 199 -13.60 1.03 -15.56
C ARG A 199 -14.11 1.87 -14.39
N PHE A 200 -13.83 1.46 -13.15
CA PHE A 200 -14.23 2.20 -11.96
C PHE A 200 -13.70 3.64 -11.97
N TYR A 201 -12.42 3.84 -12.27
CA TYR A 201 -11.82 5.18 -12.32
C TYR A 201 -12.44 6.04 -13.42
N ASN A 202 -12.67 5.46 -14.62
CA ASN A 202 -13.27 6.19 -15.73
C ASN A 202 -14.73 6.57 -15.50
N GLN A 203 -15.46 5.81 -14.68
CA GLN A 203 -16.87 6.07 -14.37
C GLN A 203 -17.06 7.05 -13.21
N ASN A 204 -16.18 7.03 -12.22
CA ASN A 204 -16.37 7.75 -10.97
C ASN A 204 -15.52 9.02 -10.83
N PHE A 205 -14.53 9.23 -11.71
CA PHE A 205 -13.65 10.39 -11.65
C PHE A 205 -13.58 11.10 -12.99
N SER A 206 -13.45 12.44 -12.97
CA SER A 206 -13.27 13.21 -14.20
C SER A 206 -11.94 12.86 -14.90
N LYS A 207 -11.86 13.08 -16.20
CA LYS A 207 -10.63 12.84 -16.98
C LYS A 207 -9.43 13.60 -16.41
N GLU A 208 -9.65 14.83 -15.92
CA GLU A 208 -8.61 15.67 -15.33
C GLU A 208 -8.08 15.09 -14.00
N MET A 209 -8.97 14.48 -13.20
CA MET A 209 -8.60 13.81 -11.96
C MET A 209 -7.92 12.46 -12.20
N ASN A 210 -8.31 11.76 -13.27
CA ASN A 210 -7.79 10.44 -13.63
C ASN A 210 -6.45 10.49 -14.40
N VAL A 211 -5.84 11.67 -14.55
CA VAL A 211 -4.49 11.81 -15.12
C VAL A 211 -3.47 11.69 -14.00
N ARG A 212 -2.62 10.67 -14.06
CA ARG A 212 -1.45 10.52 -13.18
C ARG A 212 -0.46 11.65 -13.52
N LYS A 213 -0.55 12.78 -12.82
CA LYS A 213 0.46 13.85 -12.92
C LYS A 213 1.69 13.38 -12.14
N MET A 214 2.78 13.18 -12.86
CA MET A 214 4.10 12.95 -12.26
C MET A 214 4.56 14.17 -11.49
#